data_9e870c4334285882da169acaaf986b65
#
_entry.id   9e870c4334285882da169acaaf986b65
#
_cell.length_a   1.000
_cell.length_b   1.000
_cell.length_c   1.000
_cell.angle_alpha   90.00
_cell.angle_beta   90.00
_cell.angle_gamma   90.00
#
_symmetry.space_group_name_H-M   'P 1'
#
loop_
_entity.id
_entity.type
_entity.pdbx_description
1 polymer ?
#
loop_
_entity_poly.entity_id
_entity_poly.type
_entity_poly.pdbx_seq_one_letter_code
_entity_poly.pdbx_strand_id
1 'polypeptide(L)'
;MADQEPSVPGPPADLEWPPESGDSGAPTSRTIAGWVKWVIAAGVVVVVVALAGTIIRVPYDTFAPGGTLNLESRVAVKDVKSYPGRGALLLLFVRERTHVNLWSLLQAKLDSDIDIVKQDKVTGGTSQRYADQQAVCDMTQSQNSARVAALRELGYKVPTSPGLDVIGLPPTYSYKTADGVVKNIKLPAYNLLRPCDEIVGADGHTLEQNADLSKIVKSHKPGTSVALRIARDGQEQTVEVPVVAVPGTRLVGVSLARRYKVPVRIDIDTSDISGPSAGLAMTLAIIDQLTPGDLTGGKNIAVTGTIDPNGNVGEIGALEQKAVAARAAGAKVFIVPACAKDSGRAACLKDIAAAKKRVGGDVLVAPVSTLAQALQVLREAGGAPVRSSSSA
;
A
#
# COMPACT_ATOMS: atom_id res chain seq x y z
N MET A 1 -46.41 -54.82 -77.54
CA MET A 1 -46.61 -55.63 -76.34
C MET A 1 -47.04 -54.67 -75.27
N ALA A 2 -48.33 -54.70 -74.96
CA ALA A 2 -48.97 -53.78 -74.05
C ALA A 2 -48.96 -54.41 -72.64
N ASP A 3 -48.41 -53.73 -71.68
CA ASP A 3 -48.59 -54.11 -70.29
C ASP A 3 -49.68 -53.24 -69.67
N GLN A 4 -50.72 -53.96 -69.22
CA GLN A 4 -51.90 -53.43 -68.57
C GLN A 4 -51.57 -53.14 -67.11
N GLU A 5 -51.85 -51.92 -66.65
CA GLU A 5 -51.93 -51.58 -65.25
C GLU A 5 -53.18 -52.16 -64.56
N PRO A 6 -53.11 -52.72 -63.35
CA PRO A 6 -54.30 -53.15 -62.67
C PRO A 6 -55.03 -51.98 -62.00
N SER A 7 -56.31 -51.86 -62.34
CA SER A 7 -57.27 -50.94 -61.74
C SER A 7 -57.48 -51.21 -60.17
N VAL A 8 -57.27 -50.20 -59.36
CA VAL A 8 -57.61 -50.23 -57.96
C VAL A 8 -59.10 -49.90 -57.76
N PRO A 9 -59.90 -50.69 -57.08
CA PRO A 9 -61.31 -50.39 -56.83
C PRO A 9 -61.45 -49.20 -55.89
N GLY A 10 -62.36 -48.29 -56.20
CA GLY A 10 -62.73 -47.13 -55.40
C GLY A 10 -63.43 -47.55 -54.05
N PRO A 11 -63.37 -46.69 -53.07
CA PRO A 11 -63.96 -46.96 -51.75
C PRO A 11 -65.50 -46.95 -51.85
N PRO A 12 -66.18 -47.75 -50.97
CA PRO A 12 -67.66 -47.82 -50.95
C PRO A 12 -68.27 -46.47 -50.50
N ALA A 13 -69.36 -46.13 -51.11
CA ALA A 13 -70.07 -44.86 -51.02
C ALA A 13 -71.04 -44.82 -49.79
N ASP A 14 -70.74 -45.20 -48.62
CA ASP A 14 -71.64 -45.07 -47.48
C ASP A 14 -70.89 -44.98 -46.12
N LEU A 15 -69.96 -44.05 -46.01
CA LEU A 15 -69.36 -43.70 -44.72
C LEU A 15 -69.72 -42.25 -44.42
N GLU A 16 -70.89 -42.04 -43.76
CA GLU A 16 -71.17 -40.75 -43.09
C GLU A 16 -70.24 -40.57 -41.89
N TRP A 17 -69.40 -39.51 -42.02
CA TRP A 17 -68.61 -39.06 -40.91
C TRP A 17 -69.52 -38.31 -39.94
N PRO A 18 -69.40 -38.59 -38.62
CA PRO A 18 -70.10 -37.77 -37.65
C PRO A 18 -69.59 -36.32 -37.70
N PRO A 19 -70.46 -35.33 -37.44
CA PRO A 19 -70.04 -33.93 -37.50
C PRO A 19 -68.94 -33.68 -36.47
N GLU A 20 -67.84 -33.06 -36.94
CA GLU A 20 -66.81 -32.54 -36.10
C GLU A 20 -67.47 -31.56 -35.09
N SER A 21 -67.48 -31.96 -33.84
CA SER A 21 -67.76 -31.08 -32.74
C SER A 21 -66.62 -30.08 -32.65
N GLY A 22 -66.78 -28.94 -33.36
CA GLY A 22 -65.86 -27.80 -33.28
C GLY A 22 -65.90 -27.20 -31.89
N ASP A 23 -65.13 -27.81 -30.96
CA ASP A 23 -64.71 -27.10 -29.76
C ASP A 23 -63.39 -26.36 -30.05
N SER A 24 -63.55 -25.22 -30.73
CA SER A 24 -62.49 -24.23 -30.82
C SER A 24 -62.35 -23.55 -29.48
N GLY A 25 -61.81 -24.28 -28.51
CA GLY A 25 -61.34 -23.73 -27.27
C GLY A 25 -60.18 -22.78 -27.58
N ALA A 26 -60.49 -21.52 -27.85
CA ALA A 26 -59.53 -20.45 -27.86
C ALA A 26 -58.65 -20.54 -26.60
N PRO A 27 -57.33 -20.48 -26.71
CA PRO A 27 -56.49 -20.52 -25.50
C PRO A 27 -56.93 -19.37 -24.59
N THR A 28 -57.56 -19.75 -23.47
CA THR A 28 -57.90 -18.80 -22.39
C THR A 28 -56.62 -18.17 -21.99
N SER A 29 -56.36 -16.92 -22.39
CA SER A 29 -55.29 -16.12 -21.88
C SER A 29 -55.47 -16.02 -20.37
N ARG A 30 -54.76 -16.82 -19.60
CA ARG A 30 -54.67 -16.73 -18.14
C ARG A 30 -54.15 -15.31 -17.85
N THR A 31 -55.05 -14.37 -17.59
CA THR A 31 -54.69 -13.06 -17.09
C THR A 31 -53.99 -13.24 -15.76
N ILE A 32 -52.68 -13.01 -15.76
CA ILE A 32 -51.88 -13.03 -14.52
C ILE A 32 -52.52 -12.07 -13.55
N ALA A 33 -52.92 -12.58 -12.37
CA ALA A 33 -53.59 -11.80 -11.34
C ALA A 33 -52.78 -10.51 -11.05
N GLY A 34 -53.43 -9.37 -10.89
CA GLY A 34 -52.77 -8.05 -10.80
C GLY A 34 -51.64 -8.01 -9.77
N TRP A 35 -51.80 -8.68 -8.63
CA TRP A 35 -50.75 -8.75 -7.60
C TRP A 35 -49.50 -9.48 -8.05
N VAL A 36 -49.62 -10.51 -8.94
CA VAL A 36 -48.45 -11.25 -9.49
C VAL A 36 -47.60 -10.35 -10.35
N LYS A 37 -48.19 -9.43 -11.13
CA LYS A 37 -47.45 -8.42 -11.92
C LYS A 37 -46.64 -7.51 -10.99
N TRP A 38 -47.20 -7.09 -9.86
CA TRP A 38 -46.46 -6.28 -8.88
C TRP A 38 -45.35 -7.05 -8.18
N VAL A 39 -45.54 -8.34 -7.88
CA VAL A 39 -44.49 -9.19 -7.33
C VAL A 39 -43.33 -9.36 -8.32
N ILE A 40 -43.67 -9.61 -9.62
CA ILE A 40 -42.63 -9.72 -10.66
C ILE A 40 -41.91 -8.38 -10.84
N ALA A 41 -42.63 -7.25 -10.88
CA ALA A 41 -42.01 -5.94 -10.99
C ALA A 41 -41.10 -5.64 -9.78
N ALA A 42 -41.53 -5.93 -8.56
CA ALA A 42 -40.73 -5.78 -7.37
C ALA A 42 -39.47 -6.71 -7.43
N GLY A 43 -39.62 -7.96 -7.87
CA GLY A 43 -38.50 -8.87 -8.07
C GLY A 43 -37.48 -8.35 -9.09
N VAL A 44 -37.94 -7.81 -10.22
CA VAL A 44 -37.08 -7.17 -11.22
C VAL A 44 -36.34 -5.97 -10.63
N VAL A 45 -37.01 -5.10 -9.88
CA VAL A 45 -36.40 -3.96 -9.22
C VAL A 45 -35.31 -4.43 -8.24
N VAL A 46 -35.58 -5.44 -7.43
CA VAL A 46 -34.57 -5.99 -6.50
C VAL A 46 -33.35 -6.52 -7.25
N VAL A 47 -33.56 -7.24 -8.34
CA VAL A 47 -32.45 -7.75 -9.17
C VAL A 47 -31.66 -6.60 -9.81
N VAL A 48 -32.33 -5.58 -10.34
CA VAL A 48 -31.68 -4.40 -10.91
C VAL A 48 -30.86 -3.66 -9.86
N VAL A 49 -31.41 -3.44 -8.66
CA VAL A 49 -30.71 -2.81 -7.54
C VAL A 49 -29.50 -3.66 -7.10
N ALA A 50 -29.68 -4.98 -7.01
CA ALA A 50 -28.60 -5.90 -6.67
C ALA A 50 -27.45 -5.82 -7.69
N LEU A 51 -27.77 -5.88 -8.99
CA LEU A 51 -26.79 -5.75 -10.08
C LEU A 51 -26.13 -4.36 -10.10
N ALA A 52 -26.92 -3.29 -9.98
CA ALA A 52 -26.39 -1.93 -9.91
C ALA A 52 -25.40 -1.77 -8.76
N GLY A 53 -25.73 -2.31 -7.58
CA GLY A 53 -24.84 -2.27 -6.41
C GLY A 53 -23.51 -3.00 -6.60
N THR A 54 -23.41 -4.00 -7.50
CA THR A 54 -22.14 -4.67 -7.84
C THR A 54 -21.32 -3.91 -8.89
N ILE A 55 -21.98 -3.20 -9.80
CA ILE A 55 -21.33 -2.51 -10.94
C ILE A 55 -20.91 -1.09 -10.57
N ILE A 56 -21.73 -0.37 -9.79
CA ILE A 56 -21.45 1.02 -9.39
C ILE A 56 -20.26 1.04 -8.43
N ARG A 57 -19.15 1.61 -8.89
CA ARG A 57 -17.97 1.87 -8.07
C ARG A 57 -18.07 3.24 -7.43
N VAL A 58 -17.64 3.33 -6.18
CA VAL A 58 -17.64 4.58 -5.40
C VAL A 58 -16.22 5.05 -5.16
N PRO A 59 -15.95 6.36 -5.02
CA PRO A 59 -14.61 6.92 -4.85
C PRO A 59 -14.14 6.77 -3.38
N TYR A 60 -14.20 5.55 -2.89
CA TYR A 60 -13.74 5.17 -1.56
C TYR A 60 -12.88 3.91 -1.64
N ASP A 61 -11.87 3.88 -0.80
CA ASP A 61 -11.04 2.72 -0.54
C ASP A 61 -11.32 2.21 0.87
N THR A 62 -11.13 0.92 1.10
CA THR A 62 -11.35 0.31 2.41
C THR A 62 -10.08 -0.34 2.90
N PHE A 63 -9.79 -0.16 4.19
CA PHE A 63 -8.66 -0.76 4.89
C PHE A 63 -9.16 -1.70 5.96
N ALA A 64 -8.97 -2.99 5.75
CA ALA A 64 -9.32 -4.04 6.69
C ALA A 64 -8.08 -4.61 7.38
N PRO A 65 -8.20 -5.25 8.56
CA PRO A 65 -7.10 -6.00 9.13
C PRO A 65 -6.56 -7.03 8.11
N GLY A 66 -5.28 -6.96 7.81
CA GLY A 66 -4.63 -7.83 6.83
C GLY A 66 -4.15 -9.12 7.49
N GLY A 67 -3.09 -9.01 8.23
CA GLY A 67 -2.42 -10.12 8.89
C GLY A 67 -1.03 -9.75 9.37
N THR A 68 -0.25 -10.77 9.63
CA THR A 68 1.14 -10.64 10.08
C THR A 68 2.06 -11.49 9.23
N LEU A 69 3.31 -11.03 9.05
CA LEU A 69 4.40 -11.83 8.49
C LEU A 69 5.50 -11.95 9.53
N ASN A 70 5.97 -13.16 9.76
CA ASN A 70 7.15 -13.40 10.58
C ASN A 70 8.41 -13.07 9.76
N LEU A 71 9.15 -12.06 10.19
CA LEU A 71 10.35 -11.60 9.51
C LEU A 71 11.57 -12.50 9.72
N GLU A 72 11.56 -13.36 10.72
CA GLU A 72 12.64 -14.33 10.96
C GLU A 72 12.89 -15.25 9.77
N SER A 73 11.84 -15.60 9.02
CA SER A 73 11.93 -16.42 7.82
C SER A 73 12.08 -15.63 6.52
N ARG A 74 11.97 -14.30 6.58
CA ARG A 74 11.95 -13.42 5.42
C ARG A 74 13.16 -12.50 5.30
N VAL A 75 13.96 -12.39 6.36
CA VAL A 75 15.24 -11.70 6.36
C VAL A 75 16.34 -12.74 6.29
N ALA A 76 17.23 -12.62 5.32
CA ALA A 76 18.37 -13.50 5.16
C ALA A 76 19.66 -12.68 5.09
N VAL A 77 20.51 -12.86 6.08
CA VAL A 77 21.83 -12.24 6.11
C VAL A 77 22.84 -13.21 5.48
N LYS A 78 23.66 -12.71 4.55
CA LYS A 78 24.68 -13.49 3.85
C LYS A 78 26.06 -12.95 4.14
N ASP A 79 27.06 -13.80 3.96
CA ASP A 79 28.50 -13.48 4.09
C ASP A 79 28.97 -13.16 5.52
N VAL A 80 28.08 -13.23 6.52
CA VAL A 80 28.41 -13.11 7.95
C VAL A 80 27.59 -14.11 8.76
N LYS A 81 28.03 -14.36 10.00
CA LYS A 81 27.32 -15.29 10.90
C LYS A 81 25.94 -14.77 11.24
N SER A 82 24.93 -15.61 11.04
CA SER A 82 23.53 -15.35 11.41
C SER A 82 23.15 -16.13 12.64
N TYR A 83 22.27 -15.55 13.47
CA TYR A 83 21.77 -16.12 14.73
C TYR A 83 20.24 -16.21 14.62
N PRO A 84 19.65 -17.40 14.51
CA PRO A 84 18.19 -17.53 14.44
C PRO A 84 17.53 -17.17 15.77
N GLY A 85 16.51 -16.31 15.75
CA GLY A 85 15.65 -16.03 16.88
C GLY A 85 14.76 -17.23 17.27
N ARG A 86 14.25 -17.25 18.51
CA ARG A 86 13.33 -18.28 19.00
C ARG A 86 11.88 -17.82 19.05
N GLY A 87 11.63 -16.52 19.05
CA GLY A 87 10.31 -15.92 18.94
C GLY A 87 9.98 -15.44 17.55
N ALA A 88 9.12 -14.43 17.44
CA ALA A 88 8.73 -13.87 16.15
C ALA A 88 8.68 -12.35 16.18
N LEU A 89 9.34 -11.72 15.23
CA LEU A 89 9.16 -10.31 14.88
C LEU A 89 8.11 -10.24 13.78
N LEU A 90 6.90 -9.83 14.14
CA LEU A 90 5.73 -9.82 13.28
C LEU A 90 5.55 -8.44 12.64
N LEU A 91 5.78 -8.38 11.34
CA LEU A 91 5.38 -7.25 10.51
C LEU A 91 3.86 -7.30 10.32
N LEU A 92 3.21 -6.15 10.46
CA LEU A 92 1.76 -6.00 10.33
C LEU A 92 1.42 -5.31 9.01
N PHE A 93 0.45 -5.85 8.30
CA PHE A 93 -0.07 -5.22 7.09
C PHE A 93 -1.59 -5.11 7.13
N VAL A 94 -2.13 -4.22 6.31
CA VAL A 94 -3.56 -4.03 6.11
C VAL A 94 -3.94 -4.51 4.71
N ARG A 95 -5.17 -4.96 4.57
CA ARG A 95 -5.73 -5.30 3.26
C ARG A 95 -6.47 -4.10 2.73
N GLU A 96 -5.91 -3.48 1.71
CA GLU A 96 -6.54 -2.42 0.97
C GLU A 96 -7.41 -2.98 -0.15
N ARG A 97 -8.60 -2.39 -0.34
CA ARG A 97 -9.44 -2.59 -1.52
C ARG A 97 -9.77 -1.24 -2.11
N THR A 98 -9.30 -1.01 -3.33
CA THR A 98 -9.52 0.22 -4.09
C THR A 98 -10.83 0.15 -4.88
N HIS A 99 -11.45 1.30 -5.13
CA HIS A 99 -12.65 1.42 -5.97
C HIS A 99 -13.75 0.43 -5.58
N VAL A 100 -14.10 0.38 -4.30
CA VAL A 100 -15.13 -0.55 -3.80
C VAL A 100 -16.49 -0.29 -4.44
N ASN A 101 -17.28 -1.34 -4.62
CA ASN A 101 -18.65 -1.20 -5.09
C ASN A 101 -19.60 -0.83 -3.92
N LEU A 102 -20.83 -0.49 -4.24
CA LEU A 102 -21.81 -0.03 -3.24
C LEU A 102 -22.09 -1.06 -2.14
N TRP A 103 -22.14 -2.37 -2.49
CA TRP A 103 -22.34 -3.44 -1.51
C TRP A 103 -21.14 -3.61 -0.59
N SER A 104 -19.92 -3.54 -1.13
CA SER A 104 -18.70 -3.58 -0.32
C SER A 104 -18.61 -2.38 0.63
N LEU A 105 -19.04 -1.19 0.17
CA LEU A 105 -19.10 -0.01 1.04
C LEU A 105 -20.13 -0.19 2.16
N LEU A 106 -21.30 -0.74 1.85
CA LEU A 106 -22.34 -0.99 2.86
C LEU A 106 -21.83 -2.02 3.89
N GLN A 107 -21.21 -3.11 3.44
CA GLN A 107 -20.60 -4.12 4.30
C GLN A 107 -19.52 -3.50 5.20
N ALA A 108 -18.63 -2.66 4.63
CA ALA A 108 -17.59 -1.99 5.39
C ALA A 108 -18.15 -1.05 6.47
N LYS A 109 -19.32 -0.39 6.22
CA LYS A 109 -19.98 0.44 7.23
C LYS A 109 -20.56 -0.35 8.41
N LEU A 110 -20.87 -1.63 8.22
CA LEU A 110 -21.38 -2.51 9.27
C LEU A 110 -20.27 -3.21 10.07
N ASP A 111 -19.04 -3.18 9.55
CA ASP A 111 -17.86 -3.80 10.19
C ASP A 111 -16.98 -2.71 10.82
N SER A 112 -16.92 -2.67 12.15
CA SER A 112 -16.14 -1.70 12.89
C SER A 112 -14.61 -1.84 12.73
N ASP A 113 -14.13 -2.93 12.15
CA ASP A 113 -12.71 -3.20 11.92
C ASP A 113 -12.24 -2.70 10.55
N ILE A 114 -13.18 -2.27 9.69
CA ILE A 114 -12.87 -1.74 8.36
C ILE A 114 -12.94 -0.22 8.38
N ASP A 115 -11.84 0.44 8.01
CA ASP A 115 -11.81 1.87 7.78
C ASP A 115 -12.19 2.21 6.33
N ILE A 116 -12.94 3.31 6.16
CA ILE A 116 -13.41 3.80 4.86
C ILE A 116 -12.81 5.16 4.62
N VAL A 117 -11.95 5.27 3.62
CA VAL A 117 -11.22 6.49 3.28
C VAL A 117 -11.59 6.94 1.87
N LYS A 118 -11.75 8.25 1.67
CA LYS A 118 -11.90 8.80 0.31
C LYS A 118 -10.62 8.54 -0.50
N GLN A 119 -10.79 8.10 -1.73
CA GLN A 119 -9.68 7.79 -2.63
C GLN A 119 -8.70 8.95 -2.80
N ASP A 120 -9.19 10.19 -2.94
CA ASP A 120 -8.33 11.38 -3.06
C ASP A 120 -7.38 11.55 -1.86
N LYS A 121 -7.79 11.12 -0.67
CA LYS A 121 -6.93 11.15 0.51
C LYS A 121 -5.85 10.07 0.49
N VAL A 122 -6.17 8.90 -0.08
CA VAL A 122 -5.22 7.78 -0.21
C VAL A 122 -4.19 8.08 -1.28
N THR A 123 -4.64 8.52 -2.46
CA THR A 123 -3.76 8.81 -3.60
C THR A 123 -3.08 10.18 -3.52
N GLY A 124 -3.46 11.04 -2.55
CA GLY A 124 -2.98 12.43 -2.50
C GLY A 124 -3.36 13.25 -3.74
N GLY A 125 -4.45 12.88 -4.43
CA GLY A 125 -4.89 13.51 -5.68
C GLY A 125 -4.08 13.10 -6.92
N THR A 126 -3.24 12.05 -6.81
CA THR A 126 -2.52 11.46 -7.95
C THR A 126 -3.32 10.34 -8.61
N SER A 127 -2.82 9.80 -9.73
CA SER A 127 -3.43 8.61 -10.35
C SER A 127 -3.16 7.36 -9.50
N GLN A 128 -4.07 6.37 -9.56
CA GLN A 128 -3.87 5.09 -8.89
C GLN A 128 -2.55 4.42 -9.31
N ARG A 129 -2.23 4.42 -10.60
CA ARG A 129 -0.95 3.88 -11.10
C ARG A 129 0.26 4.53 -10.43
N TYR A 130 0.23 5.84 -10.24
CA TYR A 130 1.30 6.54 -9.54
C TYR A 130 1.36 6.13 -8.07
N ALA A 131 0.22 6.07 -7.39
CA ALA A 131 0.14 5.64 -5.99
C ALA A 131 0.69 4.21 -5.82
N ASP A 132 0.36 3.28 -6.71
CA ASP A 132 0.88 1.90 -6.69
C ASP A 132 2.41 1.87 -6.90
N GLN A 133 2.94 2.63 -7.86
CA GLN A 133 4.38 2.75 -8.07
C GLN A 133 5.09 3.38 -6.88
N GLN A 134 4.49 4.40 -6.27
CA GLN A 134 5.01 5.04 -5.08
C GLN A 134 5.05 4.05 -3.90
N ALA A 135 4.00 3.25 -3.69
CA ALA A 135 3.94 2.27 -2.61
C ALA A 135 5.04 1.18 -2.73
N VAL A 136 5.35 0.75 -3.97
CA VAL A 136 6.48 -0.17 -4.24
C VAL A 136 7.82 0.52 -3.94
N CYS A 137 7.97 1.77 -4.36
CA CYS A 137 9.18 2.56 -4.08
C CYS A 137 9.36 2.79 -2.58
N ASP A 138 8.29 3.12 -1.86
CA ASP A 138 8.31 3.32 -0.42
C ASP A 138 8.77 2.05 0.32
N MET A 139 8.37 0.86 -0.13
CA MET A 139 8.86 -0.39 0.43
C MET A 139 10.36 -0.57 0.16
N THR A 140 10.83 -0.28 -1.05
CA THR A 140 12.27 -0.35 -1.40
C THR A 140 13.09 0.59 -0.52
N GLN A 141 12.63 1.82 -0.34
CA GLN A 141 13.29 2.81 0.54
C GLN A 141 13.23 2.40 2.01
N SER A 142 12.12 1.79 2.44
CA SER A 142 11.96 1.24 3.79
C SER A 142 12.98 0.12 4.06
N GLN A 143 13.17 -0.81 3.12
CA GLN A 143 14.20 -1.86 3.21
C GLN A 143 15.62 -1.26 3.26
N ASN A 144 15.92 -0.25 2.42
CA ASN A 144 17.22 0.42 2.40
C ASN A 144 17.48 1.12 3.74
N SER A 145 16.51 1.87 4.25
CA SER A 145 16.60 2.52 5.55
C SER A 145 16.78 1.53 6.69
N ALA A 146 16.06 0.41 6.66
CA ALA A 146 16.18 -0.65 7.66
C ALA A 146 17.59 -1.27 7.71
N ARG A 147 18.16 -1.58 6.54
CA ARG A 147 19.55 -2.10 6.45
C ARG A 147 20.55 -1.11 7.04
N VAL A 148 20.43 0.18 6.67
CA VAL A 148 21.33 1.22 7.15
C VAL A 148 21.19 1.45 8.65
N ALA A 149 19.97 1.58 9.16
CA ALA A 149 19.71 1.81 10.58
C ALA A 149 20.21 0.63 11.43
N ALA A 150 19.91 -0.61 11.02
CA ALA A 150 20.36 -1.81 11.72
C ALA A 150 21.89 -1.94 11.78
N LEU A 151 22.55 -1.74 10.66
CA LEU A 151 24.01 -1.85 10.60
C LEU A 151 24.72 -0.75 11.37
N ARG A 152 24.19 0.48 11.35
CA ARG A 152 24.73 1.58 12.17
C ARG A 152 24.57 1.33 13.67
N GLU A 153 23.42 0.81 14.09
CA GLU A 153 23.18 0.41 15.48
C GLU A 153 24.20 -0.63 15.96
N LEU A 154 24.57 -1.55 15.06
CA LEU A 154 25.58 -2.58 15.34
C LEU A 154 27.04 -2.09 15.19
N GLY A 155 27.26 -0.79 14.91
CA GLY A 155 28.59 -0.19 14.81
C GLY A 155 29.27 -0.32 13.43
N TYR A 156 28.57 -0.85 12.42
CA TYR A 156 29.13 -0.88 11.07
C TYR A 156 29.24 0.52 10.46
N LYS A 157 30.33 0.77 9.75
CA LYS A 157 30.46 1.98 8.91
C LYS A 157 29.61 1.79 7.64
N VAL A 158 28.60 2.64 7.45
CA VAL A 158 27.75 2.66 6.26
C VAL A 158 27.90 4.01 5.56
N PRO A 159 28.89 4.15 4.65
CA PRO A 159 29.10 5.39 3.94
C PRO A 159 27.99 5.70 2.93
N THR A 160 27.86 6.97 2.56
CA THR A 160 27.01 7.36 1.43
C THR A 160 27.62 6.87 0.12
N SER A 161 26.77 6.71 -0.87
CA SER A 161 27.11 6.39 -2.26
C SER A 161 26.68 7.56 -3.15
N PRO A 162 27.38 7.83 -4.26
CA PRO A 162 26.92 8.81 -5.25
C PRO A 162 25.54 8.47 -5.78
N GLY A 163 24.81 9.50 -6.21
CA GLY A 163 23.43 9.41 -6.69
C GLY A 163 22.40 9.62 -5.58
N LEU A 164 21.19 9.92 -6.02
CA LEU A 164 20.03 10.21 -5.16
C LEU A 164 18.82 9.46 -5.68
N ASP A 165 18.07 8.80 -4.80
CA ASP A 165 16.83 8.11 -5.16
C ASP A 165 15.65 9.09 -5.15
N VAL A 166 14.82 9.08 -6.17
CA VAL A 166 13.56 9.79 -6.23
C VAL A 166 12.54 9.08 -5.35
N ILE A 167 12.21 9.70 -4.22
CA ILE A 167 11.28 9.14 -3.23
C ILE A 167 9.90 9.79 -3.25
N GLY A 168 9.70 10.81 -4.09
CA GLY A 168 8.40 11.46 -4.24
C GLY A 168 8.41 12.49 -5.35
N LEU A 169 7.29 12.55 -6.05
CA LEU A 169 7.05 13.45 -7.17
C LEU A 169 5.69 14.13 -6.97
N PRO A 170 5.61 15.19 -6.14
CA PRO A 170 4.36 15.90 -5.94
C PRO A 170 3.88 16.51 -7.27
N PRO A 171 2.59 16.36 -7.63
CA PRO A 171 2.07 16.92 -8.89
C PRO A 171 1.99 18.45 -8.88
N THR A 172 1.84 19.02 -7.69
CA THR A 172 1.68 20.45 -7.49
C THR A 172 2.45 20.96 -6.27
N TYR A 173 2.77 22.23 -6.27
CA TYR A 173 3.31 22.95 -5.13
C TYR A 173 2.42 24.14 -4.79
N SER A 174 1.99 24.24 -3.54
CA SER A 174 1.15 25.31 -3.04
C SER A 174 1.97 26.34 -2.27
N TYR A 175 1.78 27.62 -2.57
CA TYR A 175 2.42 28.71 -1.83
C TYR A 175 1.45 29.87 -1.64
N LYS A 176 1.66 30.66 -0.58
CA LYS A 176 0.92 31.90 -0.34
C LYS A 176 1.66 33.08 -0.96
N THR A 177 0.94 33.91 -1.70
CA THR A 177 1.41 35.19 -2.19
C THR A 177 1.43 36.25 -1.06
N ALA A 178 2.06 37.39 -1.26
CA ALA A 178 2.17 38.47 -0.25
C ALA A 178 0.79 38.99 0.23
N ASP A 179 -0.20 38.94 -0.62
CA ASP A 179 -1.61 39.27 -0.35
C ASP A 179 -2.41 38.12 0.30
N GLY A 180 -1.72 37.02 0.64
CA GLY A 180 -2.34 35.86 1.36
C GLY A 180 -3.08 34.87 0.48
N VAL A 181 -3.13 35.08 -0.84
CA VAL A 181 -3.80 34.15 -1.78
C VAL A 181 -2.96 32.87 -1.95
N VAL A 182 -3.60 31.70 -1.84
CA VAL A 182 -2.95 30.41 -2.12
C VAL A 182 -2.92 30.18 -3.62
N LYS A 183 -1.72 30.00 -4.18
CA LYS A 183 -1.50 29.60 -5.58
C LYS A 183 -0.93 28.20 -5.66
N ASN A 184 -1.41 27.42 -6.63
CA ASN A 184 -0.91 26.09 -6.95
C ASN A 184 -0.23 26.11 -8.30
N ILE A 185 0.99 25.59 -8.38
CA ILE A 185 1.72 25.39 -9.62
C ILE A 185 1.93 23.90 -9.87
N LYS A 186 1.87 23.48 -11.14
CA LYS A 186 2.24 22.12 -11.53
C LYS A 186 3.75 21.97 -11.49
N LEU A 187 4.21 20.85 -10.97
CA LEU A 187 5.63 20.52 -10.90
C LEU A 187 6.02 19.61 -12.07
N PRO A 188 7.03 20.01 -12.87
CA PRO A 188 7.37 19.32 -14.12
C PRO A 188 7.84 17.89 -13.94
N ALA A 189 8.62 17.62 -12.88
CA ALA A 189 9.18 16.29 -12.64
C ALA A 189 8.13 15.19 -12.52
N TYR A 190 6.90 15.50 -12.07
CA TYR A 190 5.82 14.53 -11.90
C TYR A 190 5.49 13.74 -13.18
N ASN A 191 5.57 14.38 -14.35
CA ASN A 191 5.26 13.73 -15.64
C ASN A 191 6.49 13.14 -16.34
N LEU A 192 7.70 13.43 -15.87
CA LEU A 192 8.95 13.10 -16.55
C LEU A 192 9.75 12.01 -15.82
N LEU A 193 9.69 12.02 -14.50
CA LEU A 193 10.36 11.05 -13.65
C LEU A 193 9.36 10.02 -13.09
N ARG A 194 9.91 8.97 -12.49
CA ARG A 194 9.14 7.93 -11.79
C ARG A 194 9.63 7.78 -10.35
N PRO A 195 8.77 7.35 -9.43
CA PRO A 195 9.25 6.90 -8.12
C PRO A 195 10.35 5.85 -8.28
N CYS A 196 11.37 5.92 -7.45
CA CYS A 196 12.57 5.10 -7.48
C CYS A 196 13.50 5.28 -8.70
N ASP A 197 13.34 6.30 -9.54
CA ASP A 197 14.42 6.70 -10.43
C ASP A 197 15.65 7.08 -9.60
N GLU A 198 16.84 6.68 -10.02
CA GLU A 198 18.09 7.14 -9.44
C GLU A 198 18.61 8.32 -10.23
N ILE A 199 18.79 9.50 -9.60
CA ILE A 199 19.45 10.64 -10.22
C ILE A 199 20.94 10.53 -9.96
N VAL A 200 21.69 10.13 -10.97
CA VAL A 200 23.15 9.95 -10.90
C VAL A 200 23.91 11.25 -11.16
N GLY A 201 23.30 12.23 -11.81
CA GLY A 201 23.92 13.52 -12.09
C GLY A 201 22.93 14.56 -12.62
N ALA A 202 23.35 15.82 -12.62
CA ALA A 202 22.62 16.95 -13.18
C ALA A 202 23.60 17.90 -13.88
N ASP A 203 23.31 18.31 -15.13
CA ASP A 203 24.14 19.19 -15.96
C ASP A 203 25.63 18.77 -16.00
N GLY A 204 25.89 17.47 -16.10
CA GLY A 204 27.26 16.91 -16.12
C GLY A 204 27.92 16.76 -14.74
N HIS A 205 27.31 17.22 -13.66
CA HIS A 205 27.82 17.11 -12.29
C HIS A 205 27.27 15.86 -11.61
N THR A 206 28.13 15.14 -10.86
CA THR A 206 27.70 14.06 -9.98
C THR A 206 27.02 14.60 -8.72
N LEU A 207 25.99 13.93 -8.23
CA LEU A 207 25.26 14.32 -7.03
C LEU A 207 25.59 13.38 -5.86
N GLU A 208 25.91 13.96 -4.71
CA GLU A 208 26.16 13.21 -3.46
C GLU A 208 25.12 13.50 -2.38
N GLN A 209 24.50 14.67 -2.47
CA GLN A 209 23.48 15.11 -1.51
C GLN A 209 22.41 15.99 -2.17
N ASN A 210 21.23 16.09 -1.56
CA ASN A 210 20.11 16.86 -2.07
C ASN A 210 20.47 18.35 -2.31
N ALA A 211 21.40 18.89 -1.52
CA ALA A 211 21.85 20.28 -1.67
C ALA A 211 22.53 20.53 -3.02
N ASP A 212 23.15 19.52 -3.63
CA ASP A 212 23.86 19.66 -4.90
C ASP A 212 22.85 19.90 -6.04
N LEU A 213 21.79 19.09 -6.13
CA LEU A 213 20.72 19.35 -7.10
C LEU A 213 20.04 20.69 -6.84
N SER A 214 19.79 21.04 -5.58
CA SER A 214 19.18 22.32 -5.23
C SER A 214 20.02 23.53 -5.69
N LYS A 215 21.35 23.45 -5.61
CA LYS A 215 22.25 24.50 -6.11
C LYS A 215 22.16 24.63 -7.63
N ILE A 216 22.21 23.50 -8.35
CA ILE A 216 22.09 23.45 -9.81
C ILE A 216 20.74 24.03 -10.25
N VAL A 217 19.62 23.59 -9.68
CA VAL A 217 18.29 24.11 -10.01
C VAL A 217 18.18 25.62 -9.76
N LYS A 218 18.76 26.10 -8.67
CA LYS A 218 18.78 27.56 -8.36
C LYS A 218 19.63 28.39 -9.30
N SER A 219 20.61 27.82 -10.00
CA SER A 219 21.43 28.55 -10.98
C SER A 219 20.69 28.77 -12.31
N HIS A 220 19.69 27.91 -12.62
CA HIS A 220 18.92 28.03 -13.85
C HIS A 220 17.92 29.18 -13.84
N LYS A 221 17.69 29.79 -15.02
CA LYS A 221 16.59 30.72 -15.20
C LYS A 221 15.24 30.00 -15.22
N PRO A 222 14.17 30.60 -14.68
CA PRO A 222 12.82 29.99 -14.81
C PRO A 222 12.47 29.78 -16.29
N GLY A 223 11.89 28.59 -16.59
CA GLY A 223 11.54 28.22 -17.96
C GLY A 223 12.67 27.56 -18.77
N THR A 224 13.91 27.49 -18.25
CA THR A 224 14.94 26.60 -18.80
C THR A 224 14.87 25.22 -18.16
N SER A 225 15.57 24.24 -18.72
CA SER A 225 15.59 22.88 -18.18
C SER A 225 16.92 22.53 -17.54
N VAL A 226 16.89 21.66 -16.56
CA VAL A 226 18.04 20.94 -15.99
C VAL A 226 18.11 19.57 -16.65
N ALA A 227 19.27 19.19 -17.18
CA ALA A 227 19.54 17.87 -17.75
C ALA A 227 19.84 16.87 -16.61
N LEU A 228 18.85 16.08 -16.18
CA LEU A 228 19.02 15.04 -15.18
C LEU A 228 19.46 13.74 -15.84
N ARG A 229 20.65 13.25 -15.50
CA ARG A 229 21.07 11.90 -15.86
C ARG A 229 20.53 10.96 -14.80
N ILE A 230 19.62 10.07 -15.21
CA ILE A 230 18.94 9.11 -14.33
C ILE A 230 19.27 7.69 -14.72
N ALA A 231 19.28 6.77 -13.73
CA ALA A 231 19.19 5.34 -13.97
C ALA A 231 17.77 4.87 -13.65
N ARG A 232 17.13 4.24 -14.64
CA ARG A 232 15.77 3.68 -14.58
C ARG A 232 15.82 2.26 -15.09
N ASP A 233 15.35 1.29 -14.30
CA ASP A 233 15.37 -0.14 -14.64
C ASP A 233 16.76 -0.64 -15.08
N GLY A 234 17.83 -0.09 -14.45
CA GLY A 234 19.23 -0.41 -14.75
C GLY A 234 19.80 0.26 -16.01
N GLN A 235 19.04 1.13 -16.69
CA GLN A 235 19.49 1.85 -17.87
C GLN A 235 19.64 3.34 -17.59
N GLU A 236 20.79 3.91 -17.97
CA GLU A 236 21.01 5.35 -17.87
C GLU A 236 20.35 6.09 -19.05
N GLN A 237 19.72 7.22 -18.74
CA GLN A 237 19.15 8.15 -19.71
C GLN A 237 19.19 9.58 -19.19
N THR A 238 19.12 10.55 -20.09
CA THR A 238 19.02 11.98 -19.73
C THR A 238 17.59 12.45 -19.90
N VAL A 239 17.07 13.14 -18.88
CA VAL A 239 15.72 13.71 -18.86
C VAL A 239 15.83 15.21 -18.63
N GLU A 240 15.32 16.00 -19.58
CA GLU A 240 15.24 17.45 -19.47
C GLU A 240 14.04 17.85 -18.61
N VAL A 241 14.29 18.40 -17.41
CA VAL A 241 13.25 18.79 -16.47
C VAL A 241 13.17 20.31 -16.35
N PRO A 242 12.07 20.95 -16.78
CA PRO A 242 11.90 22.38 -16.69
C PRO A 242 11.98 22.90 -15.26
N VAL A 243 12.59 24.08 -15.08
CA VAL A 243 12.67 24.78 -13.79
C VAL A 243 11.53 25.76 -13.65
N VAL A 244 10.75 25.64 -12.59
CA VAL A 244 9.68 26.58 -12.24
C VAL A 244 10.10 27.50 -11.10
N ALA A 245 9.64 28.75 -11.17
CA ALA A 245 9.89 29.76 -10.11
C ALA A 245 8.70 29.80 -9.14
N VAL A 246 9.02 29.91 -7.87
CA VAL A 246 8.10 30.26 -6.79
C VAL A 246 8.74 31.38 -5.94
N PRO A 247 7.98 32.09 -5.13
CA PRO A 247 8.57 33.14 -4.28
C PRO A 247 9.73 32.58 -3.44
N GLY A 248 10.91 33.20 -3.60
CA GLY A 248 12.12 32.83 -2.84
C GLY A 248 12.90 31.61 -3.33
N THR A 249 12.42 30.82 -4.30
CA THR A 249 13.16 29.62 -4.77
C THR A 249 12.78 29.18 -6.18
N ARG A 250 13.52 28.19 -6.68
CA ARG A 250 13.28 27.50 -7.96
C ARG A 250 13.17 26.01 -7.71
N LEU A 251 12.27 25.33 -8.42
CA LEU A 251 11.92 23.94 -8.19
C LEU A 251 11.84 23.17 -9.51
N VAL A 252 12.15 21.90 -9.46
CA VAL A 252 11.81 20.89 -10.49
C VAL A 252 10.71 19.95 -9.99
N GLY A 253 10.55 19.83 -8.67
CA GLY A 253 9.47 19.07 -8.03
C GLY A 253 9.82 17.61 -7.72
N VAL A 254 10.97 17.37 -7.09
CA VAL A 254 11.41 16.04 -6.63
C VAL A 254 11.70 16.05 -5.14
N SER A 255 11.33 14.97 -4.47
CA SER A 255 11.81 14.60 -3.14
C SER A 255 12.86 13.51 -3.28
N LEU A 256 13.97 13.63 -2.58
CA LEU A 256 15.15 12.80 -2.79
C LEU A 256 15.64 12.17 -1.49
N ALA A 257 16.10 10.92 -1.57
CA ALA A 257 16.83 10.24 -0.52
C ALA A 257 18.29 9.99 -0.92
N ARG A 258 19.17 9.96 0.08
CA ARG A 258 20.57 9.58 -0.10
C ARG A 258 20.69 8.08 -0.29
N ARG A 259 21.67 7.68 -1.09
CA ARG A 259 22.06 6.27 -1.26
C ARG A 259 23.20 5.92 -0.32
N TYR A 260 23.29 4.64 0.03
CA TYR A 260 24.26 4.12 0.97
C TYR A 260 24.91 2.86 0.43
N LYS A 261 26.20 2.70 0.71
CA LYS A 261 26.94 1.46 0.43
C LYS A 261 26.86 0.55 1.64
N VAL A 262 25.95 -0.42 1.56
CA VAL A 262 25.70 -1.41 2.63
C VAL A 262 26.81 -2.47 2.61
N PRO A 263 27.58 -2.67 3.70
CA PRO A 263 28.74 -3.56 3.71
C PRO A 263 28.38 -5.05 3.89
N VAL A 264 27.15 -5.36 4.25
CA VAL A 264 26.66 -6.74 4.48
C VAL A 264 25.52 -7.02 3.52
N ARG A 265 25.52 -8.18 2.89
CA ARG A 265 24.42 -8.59 2.02
C ARG A 265 23.23 -9.07 2.85
N ILE A 266 22.14 -8.34 2.79
CA ILE A 266 20.89 -8.59 3.53
C ILE A 266 19.75 -8.62 2.53
N ASP A 267 19.16 -9.78 2.34
CA ASP A 267 17.98 -9.97 1.50
C ASP A 267 16.72 -9.92 2.39
N ILE A 268 15.71 -9.16 1.98
CA ILE A 268 14.45 -9.02 2.71
C ILE A 268 13.33 -9.33 1.72
N ASP A 269 12.58 -10.40 1.97
CA ASP A 269 11.45 -10.78 1.13
C ASP A 269 10.17 -10.10 1.62
N THR A 270 9.72 -9.11 0.85
CA THR A 270 8.45 -8.40 1.04
C THR A 270 7.59 -8.43 -0.23
N SER A 271 7.75 -9.45 -1.07
CA SER A 271 7.14 -9.53 -2.41
C SER A 271 5.61 -9.34 -2.41
N ASP A 272 4.94 -9.65 -1.30
CA ASP A 272 3.48 -9.57 -1.16
C ASP A 272 2.99 -8.28 -0.48
N ILE A 273 3.91 -7.35 -0.11
CA ILE A 273 3.57 -6.16 0.67
C ILE A 273 4.23 -4.92 0.08
N SER A 274 3.50 -3.82 0.10
CA SER A 274 3.98 -2.49 -0.29
C SER A 274 3.79 -1.46 0.83
N GLY A 275 4.43 -0.30 0.69
CA GLY A 275 4.36 0.80 1.64
C GLY A 275 5.46 0.80 2.70
N PRO A 276 5.71 1.94 3.36
CA PRO A 276 6.91 2.17 4.16
C PRO A 276 6.83 1.69 5.62
N SER A 277 5.67 1.24 6.11
CA SER A 277 5.40 1.02 7.54
C SER A 277 6.07 -0.22 8.15
N ALA A 278 6.84 -0.97 7.37
CA ALA A 278 7.56 -2.18 7.76
C ALA A 278 9.00 -1.90 8.27
N GLY A 279 9.50 -0.69 8.09
CA GLY A 279 10.91 -0.35 8.28
C GLY A 279 11.46 -0.69 9.66
N LEU A 280 10.75 -0.32 10.73
CA LEU A 280 11.18 -0.65 12.10
C LEU A 280 11.22 -2.16 12.34
N ALA A 281 10.21 -2.89 11.87
CA ALA A 281 10.16 -4.35 12.02
C ALA A 281 11.32 -5.03 11.30
N MET A 282 11.61 -4.64 10.07
CA MET A 282 12.74 -5.14 9.29
C MET A 282 14.09 -4.80 9.96
N THR A 283 14.23 -3.59 10.52
CA THR A 283 15.43 -3.18 11.25
C THR A 283 15.70 -4.10 12.44
N LEU A 284 14.67 -4.37 13.25
CA LEU A 284 14.79 -5.24 14.42
C LEU A 284 15.11 -6.68 14.01
N ALA A 285 14.51 -7.19 12.94
CA ALA A 285 14.80 -8.53 12.43
C ALA A 285 16.25 -8.66 11.92
N ILE A 286 16.78 -7.63 11.26
CA ILE A 286 18.19 -7.61 10.85
C ILE A 286 19.12 -7.63 12.08
N ILE A 287 18.81 -6.82 13.11
CA ILE A 287 19.60 -6.77 14.34
C ILE A 287 19.56 -8.12 15.05
N ASP A 288 18.37 -8.75 15.15
CA ASP A 288 18.23 -10.07 15.79
C ASP A 288 19.08 -11.12 15.10
N GLN A 289 19.05 -11.18 13.77
CA GLN A 289 19.87 -12.12 13.01
C GLN A 289 21.37 -11.84 13.06
N LEU A 290 21.80 -10.61 13.29
CA LEU A 290 23.19 -10.24 13.35
C LEU A 290 23.80 -10.25 14.77
N THR A 291 22.98 -10.47 15.80
CA THR A 291 23.46 -10.48 17.20
C THR A 291 23.19 -11.81 17.87
N PRO A 292 24.14 -12.31 18.70
CA PRO A 292 23.88 -13.51 19.49
C PRO A 292 22.83 -13.24 20.55
N GLY A 293 21.83 -14.08 20.64
CA GLY A 293 20.73 -13.96 21.57
C GLY A 293 19.39 -14.01 20.83
N ASP A 294 18.36 -13.53 21.48
CA ASP A 294 16.99 -13.50 20.94
C ASP A 294 16.34 -12.20 21.43
N LEU A 295 16.18 -11.23 20.55
CA LEU A 295 15.60 -9.93 20.87
C LEU A 295 14.15 -10.04 21.33
N THR A 296 13.46 -11.11 20.98
CA THR A 296 12.05 -11.30 21.30
C THR A 296 11.83 -11.93 22.68
N GLY A 297 12.87 -12.56 23.25
CA GLY A 297 12.74 -13.38 24.46
C GLY A 297 11.79 -14.56 24.30
N GLY A 298 11.71 -15.13 23.09
CA GLY A 298 10.81 -16.23 22.73
C GLY A 298 9.35 -15.83 22.56
N LYS A 299 9.04 -14.54 22.44
CA LYS A 299 7.67 -14.01 22.33
C LYS A 299 7.31 -13.60 20.91
N ASN A 300 6.01 -13.51 20.64
CA ASN A 300 5.50 -12.85 19.47
C ASN A 300 5.46 -11.33 19.71
N ILE A 301 6.26 -10.58 18.98
CA ILE A 301 6.35 -9.12 19.05
C ILE A 301 5.81 -8.54 17.75
N ALA A 302 4.69 -7.84 17.82
CA ALA A 302 4.14 -7.10 16.71
C ALA A 302 4.82 -5.73 16.60
N VAL A 303 5.23 -5.35 15.39
CA VAL A 303 5.98 -4.12 15.16
C VAL A 303 5.43 -3.40 13.95
N THR A 304 5.24 -2.10 14.06
CA THR A 304 4.97 -1.20 12.92
C THR A 304 5.66 0.13 13.13
N GLY A 305 6.01 0.78 12.05
CA GLY A 305 6.69 2.07 12.05
C GLY A 305 7.56 2.23 10.81
N THR A 306 7.61 3.43 10.25
CA THR A 306 8.69 3.78 9.31
C THR A 306 9.99 3.93 10.10
N ILE A 307 11.12 3.87 9.40
CA ILE A 307 12.42 4.17 10.00
C ILE A 307 13.27 4.96 9.00
N ASP A 308 14.04 5.91 9.52
CA ASP A 308 15.05 6.59 8.71
C ASP A 308 16.46 5.97 8.93
N PRO A 309 17.45 6.30 8.10
CA PRO A 309 18.82 5.82 8.25
C PRO A 309 19.52 6.20 9.55
N ASN A 310 18.95 7.11 10.36
CA ASN A 310 19.48 7.53 11.65
C ASN A 310 18.77 6.84 12.83
N GLY A 311 17.81 5.93 12.54
CA GLY A 311 17.07 5.21 13.56
C GLY A 311 15.88 5.98 14.13
N ASN A 312 15.42 7.06 13.51
CA ASN A 312 14.19 7.73 13.91
C ASN A 312 12.99 6.96 13.39
N VAL A 313 12.01 6.74 14.26
CA VAL A 313 10.76 6.04 13.95
C VAL A 313 9.70 7.06 13.58
N GLY A 314 9.07 6.87 12.43
CA GLY A 314 8.02 7.75 11.91
C GLY A 314 6.64 7.12 11.91
N GLU A 315 5.63 7.96 11.78
CA GLU A 315 4.21 7.62 11.83
C GLU A 315 3.76 6.71 10.67
N ILE A 316 2.62 6.07 10.87
CA ILE A 316 1.99 5.13 9.92
C ILE A 316 0.48 5.33 9.90
N GLY A 317 -0.17 4.81 8.86
CA GLY A 317 -1.63 4.73 8.79
C GLY A 317 -2.21 3.42 9.31
N ALA A 318 -3.53 3.40 9.47
CA ALA A 318 -4.34 2.23 9.79
C ALA A 318 -3.89 1.48 11.08
N LEU A 319 -3.58 2.24 12.13
CA LEU A 319 -3.05 1.68 13.39
C LEU A 319 -4.06 0.77 14.09
N GLU A 320 -5.36 1.09 14.02
CA GLU A 320 -6.43 0.27 14.61
C GLU A 320 -6.52 -1.11 13.94
N GLN A 321 -6.46 -1.17 12.60
CA GLN A 321 -6.50 -2.42 11.83
C GLN A 321 -5.28 -3.29 12.12
N LYS A 322 -4.10 -2.66 12.27
CA LYS A 322 -2.88 -3.34 12.68
C LYS A 322 -2.95 -3.86 14.11
N ALA A 323 -3.62 -3.15 15.02
CA ALA A 323 -3.86 -3.61 16.38
C ALA A 323 -4.72 -4.89 16.42
N VAL A 324 -5.77 -4.96 15.59
CA VAL A 324 -6.58 -6.17 15.44
C VAL A 324 -5.73 -7.34 14.94
N ALA A 325 -4.88 -7.11 13.92
CA ALA A 325 -3.96 -8.12 13.41
C ALA A 325 -2.93 -8.59 14.47
N ALA A 326 -2.37 -7.66 15.25
CA ALA A 326 -1.43 -7.97 16.34
C ALA A 326 -2.07 -8.87 17.40
N ARG A 327 -3.31 -8.56 17.81
CA ARG A 327 -4.08 -9.39 18.74
C ARG A 327 -4.34 -10.79 18.18
N ALA A 328 -4.81 -10.86 16.94
CA ALA A 328 -5.11 -12.12 16.27
C ALA A 328 -3.88 -13.03 16.14
N ALA A 329 -2.68 -12.45 16.00
CA ALA A 329 -1.41 -13.18 15.95
C ALA A 329 -0.85 -13.55 17.34
N GLY A 330 -1.56 -13.26 18.43
CA GLY A 330 -1.14 -13.58 19.80
C GLY A 330 0.09 -12.80 20.26
N ALA A 331 0.30 -11.59 19.73
CA ALA A 331 1.41 -10.73 20.15
C ALA A 331 1.34 -10.42 21.65
N LYS A 332 2.50 -10.36 22.31
CA LYS A 332 2.61 -9.94 23.70
C LYS A 332 3.00 -8.47 23.83
N VAL A 333 3.69 -7.95 22.84
CA VAL A 333 4.06 -6.55 22.74
C VAL A 333 3.68 -6.06 21.34
N PHE A 334 3.14 -4.86 21.27
CA PHE A 334 2.89 -4.14 20.02
C PHE A 334 3.65 -2.82 20.01
N ILE A 335 4.78 -2.79 19.32
CA ILE A 335 5.62 -1.60 19.15
C ILE A 335 5.02 -0.74 18.05
N VAL A 336 4.73 0.52 18.38
CA VAL A 336 4.08 1.49 17.48
C VAL A 336 4.86 2.82 17.47
N PRO A 337 4.75 3.66 16.44
CA PRO A 337 5.34 4.98 16.48
C PRO A 337 4.76 5.85 17.60
N ALA A 338 5.61 6.63 18.26
CA ALA A 338 5.17 7.69 19.15
C ALA A 338 4.73 8.93 18.35
N CYS A 339 3.80 9.68 18.91
CA CYS A 339 3.28 10.87 18.27
C CYS A 339 4.29 12.01 18.23
N ALA A 340 4.47 12.60 17.06
CA ALA A 340 5.24 13.83 16.88
C ALA A 340 4.69 14.98 17.74
N LYS A 341 5.50 16.01 17.99
CA LYS A 341 5.12 17.19 18.80
C LYS A 341 4.51 18.30 17.94
N ASP A 342 3.84 17.96 16.87
CA ASP A 342 3.24 18.89 15.92
C ASP A 342 1.71 18.97 16.02
N SER A 343 1.08 19.60 15.02
CA SER A 343 -0.38 19.77 14.95
C SER A 343 -1.16 18.45 14.82
N GLY A 344 -0.52 17.36 14.38
CA GLY A 344 -1.12 16.01 14.25
C GLY A 344 -1.17 15.24 15.56
N ARG A 345 -0.50 15.69 16.63
CA ARG A 345 -0.35 14.97 17.89
C ARG A 345 -1.67 14.49 18.52
N ALA A 346 -2.71 15.32 18.49
CA ALA A 346 -3.99 14.96 19.10
C ALA A 346 -4.68 13.79 18.36
N ALA A 347 -4.63 13.77 17.04
CA ALA A 347 -5.14 12.67 16.23
C ALA A 347 -4.34 11.39 16.49
N CYS A 348 -3.02 11.45 16.44
CA CYS A 348 -2.14 10.33 16.72
C CYS A 348 -2.37 9.73 18.14
N LEU A 349 -2.54 10.55 19.17
CA LEU A 349 -2.83 10.06 20.53
C LEU A 349 -4.19 9.34 20.59
N LYS A 350 -5.18 9.81 19.82
CA LYS A 350 -6.47 9.16 19.70
C LYS A 350 -6.32 7.79 19.03
N ASP A 351 -5.53 7.71 17.95
CA ASP A 351 -5.29 6.45 17.21
C ASP A 351 -4.53 5.43 18.11
N ILE A 352 -3.55 5.87 18.88
CA ILE A 352 -2.86 5.00 19.86
C ILE A 352 -3.83 4.52 20.97
N ALA A 353 -4.72 5.38 21.45
CA ALA A 353 -5.72 4.99 22.46
C ALA A 353 -6.72 3.97 21.88
N ALA A 354 -7.16 4.17 20.63
CA ALA A 354 -8.01 3.22 19.92
C ALA A 354 -7.30 1.89 19.69
N ALA A 355 -6.05 1.90 19.26
CA ALA A 355 -5.22 0.70 19.12
C ALA A 355 -5.08 -0.08 20.43
N LYS A 356 -4.83 0.60 21.56
CA LYS A 356 -4.80 -0.03 22.88
C LYS A 356 -6.10 -0.73 23.25
N LYS A 357 -7.24 -0.13 22.90
CA LYS A 357 -8.55 -0.75 23.09
C LYS A 357 -8.73 -2.00 22.21
N ARG A 358 -8.26 -1.94 20.94
CA ARG A 358 -8.40 -3.06 19.99
C ARG A 358 -7.53 -4.26 20.32
N VAL A 359 -6.31 -4.07 20.82
CA VAL A 359 -5.43 -5.20 21.20
C VAL A 359 -5.89 -5.91 22.47
N GLY A 360 -6.64 -5.24 23.35
CA GLY A 360 -7.05 -5.77 24.66
C GLY A 360 -5.96 -5.67 25.72
N GLY A 361 -6.26 -6.11 26.95
CA GLY A 361 -5.39 -5.94 28.12
C GLY A 361 -4.12 -6.81 28.14
N ASP A 362 -4.07 -7.88 27.34
CA ASP A 362 -2.97 -8.86 27.34
C ASP A 362 -1.79 -8.47 26.45
N VAL A 363 -1.91 -7.37 25.69
CA VAL A 363 -0.89 -6.89 24.77
C VAL A 363 -0.35 -5.53 25.23
N LEU A 364 0.93 -5.44 25.50
CA LEU A 364 1.60 -4.17 25.82
C LEU A 364 1.74 -3.33 24.55
N VAL A 365 1.04 -2.20 24.45
CA VAL A 365 1.27 -1.22 23.36
C VAL A 365 2.35 -0.25 23.78
N ALA A 366 3.48 -0.26 23.06
CA ALA A 366 4.69 0.51 23.38
C ALA A 366 4.98 1.57 22.28
N PRO A 367 4.63 2.84 22.48
CA PRO A 367 4.99 3.92 21.56
C PRO A 367 6.49 4.25 21.63
N VAL A 368 7.16 4.30 20.47
CA VAL A 368 8.59 4.60 20.36
C VAL A 368 8.88 5.65 19.27
N SER A 369 9.85 6.52 19.51
CA SER A 369 10.30 7.54 18.55
C SER A 369 11.65 7.18 17.92
N THR A 370 12.37 6.20 18.47
CA THR A 370 13.70 5.81 17.98
C THR A 370 13.90 4.30 18.07
N LEU A 371 14.84 3.80 17.28
CA LEU A 371 15.31 2.41 17.34
C LEU A 371 15.81 2.02 18.73
N ALA A 372 16.56 2.90 19.39
CA ALA A 372 17.06 2.67 20.74
C ALA A 372 15.91 2.44 21.75
N GLN A 373 14.82 3.18 21.66
CA GLN A 373 13.63 2.95 22.49
C GLN A 373 12.96 1.62 22.16
N ALA A 374 12.88 1.23 20.88
CA ALA A 374 12.33 -0.07 20.48
C ALA A 374 13.16 -1.24 21.07
N LEU A 375 14.48 -1.15 21.00
CA LEU A 375 15.40 -2.12 21.61
C LEU A 375 15.26 -2.17 23.14
N GLN A 376 15.04 -1.03 23.79
CA GLN A 376 14.77 -0.98 25.23
C GLN A 376 13.47 -1.69 25.58
N VAL A 377 12.38 -1.47 24.83
CA VAL A 377 11.10 -2.18 25.01
C VAL A 377 11.28 -3.69 24.89
N LEU A 378 12.03 -4.16 23.89
CA LEU A 378 12.31 -5.59 23.71
C LEU A 378 13.08 -6.16 24.91
N ARG A 379 14.11 -5.45 25.40
CA ARG A 379 14.88 -5.85 26.57
C ARG A 379 14.00 -5.94 27.83
N GLU A 380 13.14 -4.96 28.05
CA GLU A 380 12.17 -4.94 29.17
C GLU A 380 11.14 -6.07 29.05
N ALA A 381 10.83 -6.48 27.82
CA ALA A 381 10.00 -7.64 27.53
C ALA A 381 10.72 -8.99 27.72
N GLY A 382 12.00 -9.02 28.08
CA GLY A 382 12.80 -10.22 28.33
C GLY A 382 13.68 -10.64 27.14
N GLY A 383 13.83 -9.79 26.13
CA GLY A 383 14.76 -10.00 25.03
C GLY A 383 16.23 -9.83 25.41
N ALA A 384 17.11 -10.47 24.67
CA ALA A 384 18.54 -10.34 24.86
C ALA A 384 19.04 -8.92 24.53
N PRO A 385 20.06 -8.41 25.24
CA PRO A 385 20.65 -7.11 24.93
C PRO A 385 21.43 -7.18 23.61
N VAL A 386 21.34 -6.13 22.81
CA VAL A 386 22.16 -5.96 21.62
C VAL A 386 23.63 -5.75 22.04
N ARG A 387 24.54 -6.54 21.50
CA ARG A 387 25.99 -6.37 21.68
C ARG A 387 26.55 -5.80 20.38
N SER A 388 27.21 -4.66 20.43
CA SER A 388 27.92 -4.13 19.27
C SER A 388 29.04 -5.06 18.82
N SER A 389 29.25 -5.23 17.51
CA SER A 389 30.32 -6.05 16.94
C SER A 389 31.74 -5.54 17.24
N SER A 390 31.87 -4.37 17.90
CA SER A 390 33.15 -3.80 18.31
C SER A 390 33.77 -4.47 19.55
N SER A 391 33.15 -5.51 20.12
CA SER A 391 33.61 -6.24 21.31
C SER A 391 33.97 -7.72 21.04
N ALA A 392 34.20 -8.11 19.77
CA ALA A 392 34.71 -9.42 19.39
C ALA A 392 36.02 -9.30 18.63
#